data_4caef8951ebb051899647cdfea59d2ba
#
_entry.id   4caef8951ebb051899647cdfea59d2ba
#
_cell.length_a   1.000
_cell.length_b   1.000
_cell.length_c   1.000
_cell.angle_alpha   90.00
_cell.angle_beta   90.00
_cell.angle_gamma   90.00
#
_symmetry.space_group_name_H-M   'P 1'
#
loop_
_entity.id
_entity.type
_entity.pdbx_description
1 polymer ?
#
loop_
_entity_poly.entity_id
_entity_poly.type
_entity_poly.pdbx_seq_one_letter_code
_entity_poly.pdbx_strand_id
1 'polypeptide(L)'
;MKMSERRDLLPRGLFITFEGGEGAGKTTQIERLAGWLRARGHRVLLTREPGGSPGAEAVRHVLLSGAAEQYGPAMEAILFSTARSDHVEQVIRPAVEAGMIVLCDRFMDSSRVYQGVSGKLDPAFMERLEEQTEQLRGGLQLRFERRFFFQRCLVEARRDGV
;
A
#
# COMPACT_ATOMS: atom_id res chain seq x y z
N MET A 1 -12.60 0.53 34.78
CA MET A 1 -12.33 1.31 33.59
C MET A 1 -13.28 0.88 32.48
N LYS A 2 -14.27 1.72 32.17
CA LYS A 2 -15.39 1.37 31.29
C LYS A 2 -14.90 1.24 29.84
N MET A 3 -15.42 0.26 29.11
CA MET A 3 -15.10 -0.05 27.70
C MET A 3 -15.33 1.14 26.72
N SER A 4 -15.98 2.22 27.17
CA SER A 4 -16.22 3.43 26.39
C SER A 4 -14.98 4.36 26.27
N GLU A 5 -14.03 4.28 27.22
CA GLU A 5 -12.85 5.17 27.24
C GLU A 5 -11.71 4.73 26.31
N ARG A 6 -11.81 3.55 25.69
CA ARG A 6 -10.81 3.08 24.71
C ARG A 6 -11.05 3.54 23.27
N ARG A 7 -12.17 4.24 22.99
CA ARG A 7 -12.49 4.72 21.63
C ARG A 7 -11.69 5.93 21.18
N ASP A 8 -11.06 6.65 22.11
CA ASP A 8 -10.37 7.92 21.82
C ASP A 8 -8.86 7.78 21.57
N LEU A 9 -8.32 6.54 21.48
CA LEU A 9 -6.89 6.30 21.33
C LEU A 9 -6.40 6.22 19.88
N LEU A 10 -7.27 6.36 18.88
CA LEU A 10 -6.88 6.52 17.47
C LEU A 10 -7.49 7.81 16.92
N PRO A 11 -6.91 8.99 17.22
CA PRO A 11 -7.40 10.27 16.72
C PRO A 11 -7.21 10.45 15.20
N ARG A 12 -6.47 9.54 14.56
CA ARG A 12 -6.27 9.46 13.11
C ARG A 12 -6.53 8.03 12.64
N GLY A 13 -6.94 7.89 11.37
CA GLY A 13 -7.08 6.58 10.73
C GLY A 13 -5.73 5.85 10.66
N LEU A 14 -5.78 4.61 10.17
CA LEU A 14 -4.61 3.76 10.02
C LEU A 14 -4.47 3.35 8.56
N PHE A 15 -3.25 3.41 8.02
CA PHE A 15 -2.92 2.89 6.70
C PHE A 15 -2.11 1.59 6.84
N ILE A 16 -2.60 0.50 6.23
CA ILE A 16 -1.97 -0.82 6.27
C ILE A 16 -1.78 -1.32 4.85
N THR A 17 -0.55 -1.67 4.49
CA THR A 17 -0.21 -2.26 3.20
C THR A 17 0.02 -3.75 3.30
N PHE A 18 -0.33 -4.49 2.25
CA PHE A 18 -0.13 -5.92 2.12
C PHE A 18 0.83 -6.18 0.95
N GLU A 19 2.02 -6.66 1.27
CA GLU A 19 3.09 -6.87 0.31
C GLU A 19 3.40 -8.37 0.15
N GLY A 20 3.95 -8.74 -1.00
CA GLY A 20 4.36 -10.13 -1.30
C GLY A 20 4.01 -10.55 -2.72
N GLY A 21 4.55 -11.70 -3.13
CA GLY A 21 4.40 -12.26 -4.47
C GLY A 21 2.94 -12.60 -4.83
N GLU A 22 2.74 -12.94 -6.10
CA GLU A 22 1.44 -13.42 -6.57
C GLU A 22 1.09 -14.76 -5.91
N GLY A 23 -0.19 -14.98 -5.64
CA GLY A 23 -0.67 -16.18 -4.98
C GLY A 23 -0.25 -16.34 -3.51
N ALA A 24 0.35 -15.31 -2.87
CA ALA A 24 0.73 -15.35 -1.45
C ALA A 24 -0.47 -15.24 -0.48
N GLY A 25 -1.69 -15.07 -0.99
CA GLY A 25 -2.91 -15.00 -0.19
C GLY A 25 -3.23 -13.61 0.36
N LYS A 26 -2.61 -12.55 -0.18
CA LYS A 26 -2.86 -11.16 0.26
C LYS A 26 -4.34 -10.80 0.26
N THR A 27 -5.02 -10.96 -0.86
CA THR A 27 -6.44 -10.62 -1.02
C THR A 27 -7.32 -11.31 0.02
N THR A 28 -7.09 -12.62 0.25
CA THR A 28 -7.83 -13.36 1.29
C THR A 28 -7.60 -12.80 2.69
N GLN A 29 -6.36 -12.41 3.01
CA GLN A 29 -6.04 -11.84 4.33
C GLN A 29 -6.60 -10.42 4.49
N ILE A 30 -6.58 -9.62 3.43
CA ILE A 30 -7.19 -8.28 3.39
C ILE A 30 -8.69 -8.39 3.69
N GLU A 31 -9.41 -9.27 3.01
CA GLU A 31 -10.84 -9.48 3.19
C GLU A 31 -11.19 -9.95 4.61
N ARG A 32 -10.42 -10.92 5.14
CA ARG A 32 -10.59 -11.42 6.51
C ARG A 32 -10.37 -10.32 7.55
N LEU A 33 -9.30 -9.55 7.40
CA LEU A 33 -8.99 -8.44 8.31
C LEU A 33 -10.05 -7.36 8.21
N ALA A 34 -10.51 -7.01 7.01
CA ALA A 34 -11.58 -6.04 6.81
C ALA A 34 -12.88 -6.47 7.49
N GLY A 35 -13.28 -7.73 7.32
CA GLY A 35 -14.46 -8.28 8.00
C GLY A 35 -14.34 -8.25 9.52
N TRP A 36 -13.18 -8.62 10.05
CA TRP A 36 -12.89 -8.60 11.48
C TRP A 36 -12.93 -7.19 12.09
N LEU A 37 -12.37 -6.20 11.38
CA LEU A 37 -12.37 -4.79 11.78
C LEU A 37 -13.78 -4.18 11.72
N ARG A 38 -14.52 -4.43 10.61
CA ARG A 38 -15.90 -3.94 10.44
C ARG A 38 -16.83 -4.49 11.54
N ALA A 39 -16.70 -5.76 11.91
CA ALA A 39 -17.45 -6.38 12.99
C ALA A 39 -17.18 -5.72 14.36
N ARG A 40 -16.08 -4.97 14.49
CA ARG A 40 -15.71 -4.21 15.69
C ARG A 40 -16.06 -2.73 15.61
N GLY A 41 -16.79 -2.32 14.58
CA GLY A 41 -17.28 -0.96 14.39
C GLY A 41 -16.28 -0.01 13.72
N HIS A 42 -15.17 -0.51 13.18
CA HIS A 42 -14.24 0.33 12.42
C HIS A 42 -14.75 0.57 10.99
N ARG A 43 -14.55 1.79 10.50
CA ARG A 43 -14.74 2.11 9.08
C ARG A 43 -13.50 1.65 8.31
N VAL A 44 -13.69 0.79 7.31
CA VAL A 44 -12.60 0.17 6.56
C VAL A 44 -12.76 0.44 5.07
N LEU A 45 -11.73 1.04 4.46
CA LEU A 45 -11.57 1.20 3.02
C LEU A 45 -10.61 0.12 2.50
N LEU A 46 -11.02 -0.59 1.45
CA LEU A 46 -10.15 -1.51 0.70
C LEU A 46 -9.71 -0.83 -0.58
N THR A 47 -8.43 -0.91 -0.89
CA THR A 47 -7.86 -0.36 -2.11
C THR A 47 -6.67 -1.19 -2.58
N ARG A 48 -6.07 -0.82 -3.73
CA ARG A 48 -4.94 -1.54 -4.33
C ARG A 48 -4.05 -0.63 -5.15
N GLU A 49 -2.82 -1.07 -5.40
CA GLU A 49 -1.94 -0.44 -6.38
C GLU A 49 -1.44 -1.42 -7.46
N PRO A 50 -1.20 -0.93 -8.70
CA PRO A 50 -1.59 0.39 -9.19
C PRO A 50 -3.11 0.50 -9.34
N GLY A 51 -3.68 1.69 -9.09
CA GLY A 51 -5.13 1.96 -9.19
C GLY A 51 -5.69 2.61 -7.92
N GLY A 52 -7.01 2.51 -7.73
CA GLY A 52 -7.70 2.98 -6.53
C GLY A 52 -8.23 4.41 -6.60
N SER A 53 -7.81 5.20 -7.58
CA SER A 53 -8.31 6.54 -7.88
C SER A 53 -8.48 6.71 -9.40
N PRO A 54 -9.26 7.69 -9.89
CA PRO A 54 -9.49 7.84 -11.33
C PRO A 54 -8.20 8.02 -12.14
N GLY A 55 -7.25 8.84 -11.68
CA GLY A 55 -5.96 9.03 -12.34
C GLY A 55 -5.09 7.78 -12.27
N ALA A 56 -5.04 7.13 -11.11
CA ALA A 56 -4.30 5.88 -10.94
C ALA A 56 -4.87 4.72 -11.78
N GLU A 57 -6.19 4.64 -11.97
CA GLU A 57 -6.80 3.63 -12.86
C GLU A 57 -6.45 3.87 -14.33
N ALA A 58 -6.38 5.13 -14.78
CA ALA A 58 -5.92 5.46 -16.12
C ALA A 58 -4.47 5.02 -16.35
N VAL A 59 -3.57 5.30 -15.41
CA VAL A 59 -2.18 4.84 -15.46
C VAL A 59 -2.09 3.31 -15.37
N ARG A 60 -2.89 2.68 -14.52
CA ARG A 60 -2.99 1.22 -14.44
C ARG A 60 -3.31 0.60 -15.79
N HIS A 61 -4.25 1.19 -16.54
CA HIS A 61 -4.59 0.71 -17.87
C HIS A 61 -3.37 0.69 -18.81
N VAL A 62 -2.58 1.76 -18.80
CA VAL A 62 -1.33 1.84 -19.58
C VAL A 62 -0.32 0.78 -19.15
N LEU A 63 -0.10 0.62 -17.84
CA LEU A 63 0.82 -0.37 -17.29
C LEU A 63 0.41 -1.81 -17.66
N LEU A 64 -0.85 -2.17 -17.49
CA LEU A 64 -1.34 -3.53 -17.76
C LEU A 64 -1.50 -3.87 -19.24
N SER A 65 -1.59 -2.87 -20.11
CA SER A 65 -1.59 -3.09 -21.56
C SER A 65 -0.24 -3.47 -22.15
N GLY A 66 0.85 -3.38 -21.35
CA GLY A 66 2.23 -3.58 -21.82
C GLY A 66 2.77 -2.40 -22.64
N ALA A 67 1.99 -1.34 -22.85
CA ALA A 67 2.42 -0.19 -23.66
C ALA A 67 3.66 0.52 -23.10
N ALA A 68 3.91 0.41 -21.80
CA ALA A 68 5.06 1.00 -21.14
C ALA A 68 6.33 0.15 -21.23
N GLU A 69 6.23 -1.16 -21.42
CA GLU A 69 7.36 -2.12 -21.36
C GLU A 69 8.48 -1.77 -22.35
N GLN A 70 8.13 -1.33 -23.54
CA GLN A 70 9.10 -0.96 -24.59
C GLN A 70 9.99 0.23 -24.22
N TYR A 71 9.57 1.04 -23.25
CA TYR A 71 10.32 2.21 -22.77
C TYR A 71 11.18 1.92 -21.55
N GLY A 72 11.14 0.68 -21.07
CA GLY A 72 11.99 0.16 -20.01
C GLY A 72 11.52 0.46 -18.58
N PRO A 73 12.23 -0.10 -17.60
CA PRO A 73 11.79 -0.11 -16.21
C PRO A 73 11.73 1.29 -15.55
N ALA A 74 12.52 2.26 -16.05
CA ALA A 74 12.47 3.63 -15.54
C ALA A 74 11.13 4.31 -15.86
N MET A 75 10.59 4.10 -17.06
CA MET A 75 9.27 4.60 -17.45
C MET A 75 8.19 3.95 -16.58
N GLU A 76 8.24 2.64 -16.38
CA GLU A 76 7.29 1.96 -15.50
C GLU A 76 7.34 2.50 -14.07
N ALA A 77 8.54 2.69 -13.50
CA ALA A 77 8.71 3.23 -12.15
C ALA A 77 8.09 4.63 -12.01
N ILE A 78 8.28 5.50 -13.01
CA ILE A 78 7.66 6.85 -13.04
C ILE A 78 6.13 6.73 -13.10
N LEU A 79 5.59 5.85 -13.93
CA LEU A 79 4.15 5.64 -14.03
C LEU A 79 3.57 5.10 -12.73
N PHE A 80 4.22 4.12 -12.08
CA PHE A 80 3.81 3.63 -10.76
C PHE A 80 3.83 4.74 -9.70
N SER A 81 4.87 5.58 -9.69
CA SER A 81 4.97 6.72 -8.77
C SER A 81 3.86 7.75 -9.01
N THR A 82 3.56 8.06 -10.27
CA THR A 82 2.48 8.98 -10.65
C THR A 82 1.11 8.45 -10.21
N ALA A 83 0.82 7.16 -10.49
CA ALA A 83 -0.41 6.51 -10.05
C ALA A 83 -0.55 6.54 -8.52
N ARG A 84 0.53 6.25 -7.81
CA ARG A 84 0.57 6.28 -6.34
C ARG A 84 0.31 7.67 -5.79
N SER A 85 0.92 8.70 -6.37
CA SER A 85 0.71 10.09 -5.94
C SER A 85 -0.76 10.48 -6.03
N ASP A 86 -1.43 10.19 -7.14
CA ASP A 86 -2.87 10.46 -7.31
C ASP A 86 -3.71 9.64 -6.31
N HIS A 87 -3.41 8.35 -6.14
CA HIS A 87 -4.10 7.46 -5.21
C HIS A 87 -3.98 7.93 -3.75
N VAL A 88 -2.78 8.35 -3.35
CA VAL A 88 -2.52 8.88 -2.00
C VAL A 88 -3.33 10.15 -1.75
N GLU A 89 -3.26 11.11 -2.67
CA GLU A 89 -3.91 12.41 -2.49
C GLU A 89 -5.45 12.32 -2.59
N GLN A 90 -5.97 11.53 -3.52
CA GLN A 90 -7.41 11.50 -3.78
C GLN A 90 -8.18 10.52 -2.89
N VAL A 91 -7.53 9.47 -2.38
CA VAL A 91 -8.22 8.36 -1.71
C VAL A 91 -7.63 8.05 -0.34
N ILE A 92 -6.32 7.76 -0.24
CA ILE A 92 -5.75 7.23 1.00
C ILE A 92 -5.71 8.30 2.08
N ARG A 93 -5.13 9.48 1.78
CA ARG A 93 -5.00 10.59 2.74
C ARG A 93 -6.35 11.05 3.28
N PRO A 94 -7.37 11.36 2.44
CA PRO A 94 -8.69 11.77 2.94
C PRO A 94 -9.36 10.71 3.82
N ALA A 95 -9.21 9.42 3.48
CA ALA A 95 -9.77 8.34 4.27
C ALA A 95 -9.10 8.21 5.65
N VAL A 96 -7.77 8.28 5.70
CA VAL A 96 -7.00 8.25 6.96
C VAL A 96 -7.32 9.47 7.83
N GLU A 97 -7.39 10.66 7.25
CA GLU A 97 -7.77 11.89 7.96
C GLU A 97 -9.21 11.83 8.49
N ALA A 98 -10.10 11.16 7.78
CA ALA A 98 -11.46 10.88 8.24
C ALA A 98 -11.54 9.78 9.32
N GLY A 99 -10.41 9.25 9.80
CA GLY A 99 -10.35 8.21 10.84
C GLY A 99 -10.72 6.81 10.33
N MET A 100 -10.59 6.53 9.03
CA MET A 100 -10.79 5.19 8.48
C MET A 100 -9.52 4.34 8.57
N ILE A 101 -9.70 3.03 8.63
CA ILE A 101 -8.61 2.08 8.41
C ILE A 101 -8.56 1.76 6.91
N VAL A 102 -7.45 2.09 6.25
CA VAL A 102 -7.24 1.81 4.84
C VAL A 102 -6.37 0.56 4.71
N LEU A 103 -6.86 -0.46 4.01
CA LEU A 103 -6.12 -1.68 3.69
C LEU A 103 -5.80 -1.67 2.19
N CYS A 104 -4.52 -1.66 1.83
CA CYS A 104 -4.06 -1.56 0.46
C CYS A 104 -3.34 -2.82 0.02
N ASP A 105 -3.78 -3.43 -1.09
CA ASP A 105 -3.07 -4.53 -1.74
C ASP A 105 -1.96 -3.97 -2.61
N ARG A 106 -0.72 -4.16 -2.20
CA ARG A 106 0.52 -3.60 -2.73
C ARG A 106 0.67 -2.09 -2.48
N PHE A 107 1.93 -1.69 -2.32
CA PHE A 107 2.34 -0.30 -2.19
C PHE A 107 3.81 -0.18 -2.62
N MET A 108 4.63 0.53 -1.86
CA MET A 108 6.01 0.89 -2.20
C MET A 108 6.94 -0.30 -2.38
N ASP A 109 6.87 -1.32 -1.51
CA ASP A 109 7.78 -2.47 -1.57
C ASP A 109 7.61 -3.27 -2.87
N SER A 110 6.41 -3.32 -3.42
CA SER A 110 6.19 -3.93 -4.74
C SER A 110 7.00 -3.21 -5.81
N SER A 111 7.01 -1.87 -5.83
CA SER A 111 7.82 -1.08 -6.78
C SER A 111 9.32 -1.27 -6.57
N ARG A 112 9.78 -1.31 -5.31
CA ARG A 112 11.20 -1.60 -4.99
C ARG A 112 11.65 -2.93 -5.55
N VAL A 113 10.82 -3.96 -5.46
CA VAL A 113 11.15 -5.29 -5.95
C VAL A 113 11.06 -5.36 -7.48
N TYR A 114 9.95 -4.95 -8.06
CA TYR A 114 9.70 -5.15 -9.49
C TYR A 114 10.49 -4.16 -10.37
N GLN A 115 10.43 -2.87 -10.09
CA GLN A 115 11.14 -1.87 -10.87
C GLN A 115 12.57 -1.66 -10.38
N GLY A 116 12.78 -1.62 -9.06
CA GLY A 116 14.11 -1.44 -8.48
C GLY A 116 15.01 -2.63 -8.71
N VAL A 117 14.77 -3.74 -8.01
CA VAL A 117 15.67 -4.90 -8.03
C VAL A 117 15.60 -5.63 -9.37
N SER A 118 14.40 -6.05 -9.82
CA SER A 118 14.24 -6.82 -11.05
C SER A 118 14.52 -5.95 -12.28
N GLY A 119 14.11 -4.68 -12.28
CA GLY A 119 14.36 -3.71 -13.33
C GLY A 119 15.79 -3.14 -13.31
N LYS A 120 16.60 -3.46 -12.29
CA LYS A 120 17.99 -2.99 -12.12
C LYS A 120 18.13 -1.47 -12.14
N LEU A 121 17.15 -0.76 -11.62
CA LEU A 121 17.21 0.70 -11.51
C LEU A 121 18.13 1.12 -10.37
N ASP A 122 18.74 2.31 -10.53
CA ASP A 122 19.53 2.94 -9.47
C ASP A 122 18.70 3.13 -8.20
N PRO A 123 19.16 2.62 -7.04
CA PRO A 123 18.46 2.80 -5.77
C PRO A 123 18.16 4.27 -5.45
N ALA A 124 19.09 5.19 -5.74
CA ALA A 124 18.89 6.62 -5.50
C ALA A 124 17.79 7.22 -6.41
N PHE A 125 17.59 6.67 -7.61
CA PHE A 125 16.48 7.05 -8.47
C PHE A 125 15.14 6.59 -7.88
N MET A 126 15.07 5.35 -7.39
CA MET A 126 13.88 4.81 -6.73
C MET A 126 13.53 5.59 -5.47
N GLU A 127 14.54 5.91 -4.64
CA GLU A 127 14.35 6.70 -3.41
C GLU A 127 13.75 8.08 -3.71
N ARG A 128 14.27 8.79 -4.72
CA ARG A 128 13.69 10.09 -5.13
C ARG A 128 12.24 9.99 -5.62
N LEU A 129 11.85 8.90 -6.29
CA LEU A 129 10.45 8.67 -6.66
C LEU A 129 9.56 8.39 -5.45
N GLU A 130 10.12 7.75 -4.42
CA GLU A 130 9.42 7.43 -3.19
C GLU A 130 9.21 8.67 -2.31
N GLU A 131 10.22 9.54 -2.18
CA GLU A 131 10.12 10.80 -1.43
C GLU A 131 8.93 11.66 -1.86
N GLN A 132 8.56 11.63 -3.14
CA GLN A 132 7.38 12.33 -3.66
C GLN A 132 6.06 11.80 -3.07
N THR A 133 6.05 10.57 -2.56
CA THR A 133 4.85 9.88 -2.07
C THR A 133 4.89 9.56 -0.57
N GLU A 134 6.03 9.79 0.11
CA GLU A 134 6.25 9.46 1.53
C GLU A 134 5.49 10.33 2.54
N GLN A 135 4.59 11.20 2.11
CA GLN A 135 3.84 12.09 3.02
C GLN A 135 2.83 11.37 3.93
N LEU A 136 2.70 10.03 3.81
CA LEU A 136 1.91 9.19 4.72
C LEU A 136 2.81 8.66 5.85
N ARG A 137 3.29 9.53 6.73
CA ARG A 137 4.01 9.14 7.94
C ARG A 137 3.08 8.38 8.90
N GLY A 138 3.53 7.20 9.37
CA GLY A 138 2.84 6.41 10.39
C GLY A 138 2.00 5.24 9.90
N GLY A 139 2.19 4.75 8.67
CA GLY A 139 1.54 3.53 8.16
C GLY A 139 2.15 2.25 8.74
N LEU A 140 1.32 1.23 8.95
CA LEU A 140 1.74 -0.13 9.28
C LEU A 140 1.83 -0.96 8.01
N GLN A 141 2.99 -1.59 7.77
CA GLN A 141 3.21 -2.45 6.63
C GLN A 141 3.19 -3.92 7.02
N LEU A 142 2.36 -4.72 6.34
CA LEU A 142 2.31 -6.18 6.49
C LEU A 142 2.92 -6.84 5.26
N ARG A 143 4.01 -7.60 5.44
CA ARG A 143 4.68 -8.34 4.39
C ARG A 143 4.29 -9.82 4.46
N PHE A 144 3.86 -10.40 3.33
CA PHE A 144 3.53 -11.82 3.20
C PHE A 144 4.59 -12.54 2.40
N GLU A 145 5.29 -13.50 3.03
CA GLU A 145 6.25 -14.39 2.36
C GLU A 145 5.64 -15.77 2.14
N ARG A 146 5.73 -16.26 0.90
CA ARG A 146 5.37 -17.63 0.58
C ARG A 146 6.58 -18.54 0.85
N ARG A 147 6.74 -19.00 2.08
CA ARG A 147 7.60 -20.16 2.39
C ARG A 147 6.76 -21.43 2.43
N PHE A 148 7.22 -22.47 1.79
CA PHE A 148 6.60 -23.79 1.73
C PHE A 148 5.73 -24.12 2.96
N PHE A 149 4.41 -24.26 2.77
CA PHE A 149 3.38 -24.70 3.72
C PHE A 149 3.08 -23.85 4.98
N PHE A 150 3.81 -22.76 5.29
CA PHE A 150 3.46 -21.87 6.39
C PHE A 150 3.50 -20.40 5.95
N GLN A 151 2.35 -19.73 5.94
CA GLN A 151 2.26 -18.30 5.79
C GLN A 151 2.79 -17.63 7.08
N ARG A 152 3.97 -17.04 7.00
CA ARG A 152 4.49 -16.18 8.07
C ARG A 152 4.16 -14.73 7.72
N CYS A 153 3.39 -14.08 8.57
CA CYS A 153 3.16 -12.64 8.50
C CYS A 153 4.28 -11.95 9.29
N LEU A 154 5.10 -11.17 8.61
CA LEU A 154 6.05 -10.26 9.26
C LEU A 154 5.36 -8.90 9.38
N VAL A 155 5.21 -8.43 10.62
CA VAL A 155 4.72 -7.09 10.91
C VAL A 155 5.94 -6.21 11.16
N GLU A 156 6.26 -5.33 10.21
CA GLU A 156 7.22 -4.27 10.42
C GLU A 156 6.48 -2.98 10.79
N ALA A 157 6.50 -2.64 12.06
CA ALA A 157 6.08 -1.32 12.53
C ALA A 157 7.29 -0.39 12.47
N ARG A 158 7.35 0.50 11.49
CA ARG A 158 8.28 1.62 11.56
C ARG A 158 7.76 2.58 12.64
N ARG A 159 8.37 2.53 13.81
CA ARG A 159 8.28 3.62 14.78
C ARG A 159 9.24 4.69 14.30
N ASP A 160 8.70 5.79 13.78
CA ASP A 160 9.51 6.97 13.62
C ASP A 160 9.99 7.39 14.99
N GLY A 161 11.31 7.27 15.20
CA GLY A 161 11.98 7.76 16.40
C GLY A 161 11.80 9.27 16.49
N VAL A 162 11.54 9.72 17.69
CA VAL A 162 11.67 11.09 18.14
C VAL A 162 13.11 11.53 18.02
#